data_048cd852aeeb82aa1e637da724e6cf33
#
_entry.id   048cd852aeeb82aa1e637da724e6cf33
#
_cell.length_a   1.000
_cell.length_b   1.000
_cell.length_c   1.000
_cell.angle_alpha   90.00
_cell.angle_beta   90.00
_cell.angle_gamma   90.00
#
_symmetry.space_group_name_H-M   'P 1'
#
loop_
_entity.id
_entity.type
_entity.pdbx_description
1 polymer ?
#
loop_
_entity_poly.entity_id
_entity_poly.type
_entity_poly.pdbx_seq_one_letter_code
_entity_poly.pdbx_strand_id
1 'polypeptide(L)'
;MKWIKRTGRFIKWAFLVLVISYILFLRGFLMHWGSTHKDISEFYVGDSILLEPDYENVLAVTIDKPPSAIWPWIAQMGLNKGGFYSFTWLENIFGCKLHNADRLHPE
;
A
#
# COMPACT_ATOMS: atom_id res chain seq x y z
N MET A 1 28.97 -27.62 -20.26
CA MET A 1 28.61 -27.80 -18.85
C MET A 1 29.16 -26.75 -17.86
N LYS A 2 30.32 -26.15 -18.08
CA LYS A 2 30.85 -25.05 -17.22
C LYS A 2 30.06 -23.74 -17.30
N TRP A 3 29.46 -23.41 -18.44
CA TRP A 3 28.64 -22.20 -18.65
C TRP A 3 27.36 -22.20 -17.83
N ILE A 4 26.64 -23.32 -17.77
CA ILE A 4 25.38 -23.45 -17.03
C ILE A 4 25.61 -23.24 -15.53
N LYS A 5 26.71 -23.76 -14.98
CA LYS A 5 27.07 -23.55 -13.56
C LYS A 5 27.45 -22.09 -13.24
N ARG A 6 27.99 -21.38 -14.23
CA ARG A 6 28.40 -19.97 -14.08
C ARG A 6 27.18 -19.03 -14.12
N THR A 7 26.24 -19.30 -15.03
CA THR A 7 24.96 -18.57 -15.12
C THR A 7 24.10 -18.77 -13.88
N GLY A 8 23.99 -20.00 -13.38
CA GLY A 8 23.22 -20.28 -12.15
C GLY A 8 23.80 -19.60 -10.92
N ARG A 9 25.12 -19.45 -10.84
CA ARG A 9 25.80 -18.73 -9.76
C ARG A 9 25.53 -17.22 -9.82
N PHE A 10 25.58 -16.65 -11.03
CA PHE A 10 25.25 -15.24 -11.25
C PHE A 10 23.80 -14.92 -10.88
N ILE A 11 22.85 -15.76 -11.28
CA ILE A 11 21.43 -15.59 -10.94
C ILE A 11 21.22 -15.62 -9.41
N LYS A 12 21.88 -16.55 -8.70
CA LYS A 12 21.80 -16.60 -7.22
C LYS A 12 22.31 -15.32 -6.56
N TRP A 13 23.44 -14.81 -7.02
CA TRP A 13 24.00 -13.57 -6.46
C TRP A 13 23.13 -12.35 -6.81
N ALA A 14 22.61 -12.27 -8.03
CA ALA A 14 21.70 -11.20 -8.43
C ALA A 14 20.42 -11.23 -7.58
N PHE A 15 19.84 -12.39 -7.33
CA PHE A 15 18.68 -12.55 -6.47
C PHE A 15 19.00 -12.15 -5.01
N LEU A 16 20.14 -12.57 -4.49
CA LEU A 16 20.56 -12.20 -3.13
C LEU A 16 20.71 -10.69 -2.98
N VAL A 17 21.35 -10.03 -3.95
CA VAL A 17 21.50 -8.56 -3.96
C VAL A 17 20.13 -7.88 -4.01
N LEU A 18 19.21 -8.38 -4.83
CA LEU A 18 17.86 -7.85 -4.93
C LEU A 18 17.10 -7.96 -3.59
N VAL A 19 17.18 -9.12 -2.93
CA VAL A 19 16.54 -9.34 -1.62
C VAL A 19 17.14 -8.42 -0.55
N ILE A 20 18.46 -8.30 -0.50
CA ILE A 20 19.14 -7.41 0.44
C ILE A 20 18.75 -5.95 0.17
N SER A 21 18.75 -5.54 -1.09
CA SER A 21 18.34 -4.18 -1.48
C SER A 21 16.90 -3.89 -1.09
N TYR A 22 15.99 -4.84 -1.29
CA TYR A 22 14.61 -4.73 -0.83
C TYR A 22 14.52 -4.52 0.67
N ILE A 23 15.20 -5.37 1.46
CA ILE A 23 15.14 -5.30 2.93
C ILE A 23 15.72 -3.98 3.46
N LEU A 24 16.85 -3.54 2.90
CA LEU A 24 17.57 -2.37 3.42
C LEU A 24 16.94 -1.03 2.99
N PHE A 25 16.37 -0.95 1.79
CA PHE A 25 15.96 0.33 1.21
C PHE A 25 14.46 0.39 0.90
N LEU A 26 13.93 -0.63 0.23
CA LEU A 26 12.58 -0.55 -0.30
C LEU A 26 11.51 -0.85 0.75
N ARG A 27 11.78 -1.79 1.65
CA ARG A 27 10.84 -2.19 2.70
C ARG A 27 10.44 -1.01 3.59
N GLY A 28 11.43 -0.27 4.13
CA GLY A 28 11.17 0.89 4.99
C GLY A 28 10.39 1.99 4.26
N PHE A 29 10.74 2.25 3.01
CA PHE A 29 10.03 3.20 2.17
C PHE A 29 8.55 2.79 1.94
N LEU A 30 8.32 1.53 1.61
CA LEU A 30 6.96 1.03 1.34
C LEU A 30 6.09 0.98 2.60
N MET A 31 6.68 0.75 3.77
CA MET A 31 5.95 0.70 5.04
C MET A 31 5.53 2.08 5.55
N HIS A 32 6.22 3.13 5.12
CA HIS A 32 6.00 4.50 5.61
C HIS A 32 5.81 5.51 4.47
N TRP A 33 5.35 5.04 3.32
CA TRP A 33 5.19 5.89 2.15
C TRP A 33 4.23 7.05 2.41
N GLY A 34 4.72 8.28 2.15
CA GLY A 34 3.96 9.50 2.36
C GLY A 34 3.85 9.97 3.81
N SER A 35 4.25 9.14 4.78
CA SER A 35 4.20 9.47 6.21
C SER A 35 5.39 10.35 6.62
N THR A 36 5.13 11.29 7.52
CA THR A 36 6.17 12.03 8.23
C THR A 36 6.61 11.27 9.48
N HIS A 37 7.73 11.67 10.08
CA HIS A 37 8.14 11.11 11.38
C HIS A 37 7.10 11.34 12.48
N LYS A 38 6.36 12.45 12.40
CA LYS A 38 5.27 12.73 13.31
C LYS A 38 4.15 11.71 13.15
N ASP A 39 3.70 11.44 11.91
CA ASP A 39 2.65 10.47 11.63
C ASP A 39 2.99 9.07 12.14
N ILE A 40 4.26 8.65 12.02
CA ILE A 40 4.73 7.34 12.47
C ILE A 40 4.77 7.24 14.00
N SER A 41 5.03 8.35 14.70
CA SER A 41 5.16 8.36 16.18
C SER A 41 3.87 8.76 16.91
N GLU A 42 2.85 9.18 16.18
CA GLU A 42 1.58 9.60 16.77
C GLU A 42 0.72 8.38 17.12
N PHE A 43 0.04 8.44 18.26
CA PHE A 43 -0.90 7.43 18.70
C PHE A 43 -2.29 7.73 18.13
N TYR A 44 -2.83 6.81 17.36
CA TYR A 44 -4.13 6.95 16.72
C TYR A 44 -5.26 6.25 17.47
N VAL A 45 -6.48 6.69 17.22
CA VAL A 45 -7.66 6.03 17.76
C VAL A 45 -7.75 4.60 17.22
N GLY A 46 -7.68 3.64 18.12
CA GLY A 46 -7.67 2.21 17.79
C GLY A 46 -6.36 1.49 18.08
N ASP A 47 -5.23 2.20 18.21
CA ASP A 47 -3.94 1.57 18.54
C ASP A 47 -3.97 0.86 19.91
N SER A 48 -4.84 1.30 20.81
CA SER A 48 -5.07 0.65 22.10
C SER A 48 -5.76 -0.73 22.00
N ILE A 49 -6.33 -1.08 20.85
CA ILE A 49 -7.00 -2.38 20.65
C ILE A 49 -5.98 -3.50 20.52
N LEU A 50 -4.84 -3.23 19.91
CA LEU A 50 -3.75 -4.18 19.73
C LEU A 50 -2.45 -3.57 20.25
N LEU A 51 -2.11 -3.89 21.49
CA LEU A 51 -0.97 -3.27 22.19
C LEU A 51 0.42 -3.73 21.67
N GLU A 52 0.52 -4.95 21.15
CA GLU A 52 1.76 -5.53 20.66
C GLU A 52 1.52 -6.16 19.27
N PRO A 53 1.43 -5.36 18.20
CA PRO A 53 1.26 -5.88 16.86
C PRO A 53 2.56 -6.51 16.35
N ASP A 54 2.49 -7.69 15.74
CA ASP A 54 3.63 -8.31 15.04
C ASP A 54 4.12 -7.49 13.85
N TYR A 55 3.23 -6.65 13.31
CA TYR A 55 3.50 -5.84 12.13
C TYR A 55 2.68 -4.55 12.15
N GLU A 56 3.35 -3.44 11.91
CA GLU A 56 2.75 -2.12 11.82
C GLU A 56 3.26 -1.38 10.59
N ASN A 57 2.38 -0.69 9.89
CA ASN A 57 2.74 0.23 8.83
C ASN A 57 1.86 1.48 8.87
N VAL A 58 2.46 2.62 8.58
CA VAL A 58 1.78 3.91 8.53
C VAL A 58 1.98 4.51 7.14
N LEU A 59 0.90 4.61 6.40
CA LEU A 59 0.87 5.23 5.09
C LEU A 59 0.05 6.51 5.19
N ALA A 60 0.51 7.60 4.61
CA ALA A 60 -0.18 8.88 4.67
C ALA A 60 -0.20 9.59 3.31
N VAL A 61 -1.23 10.39 3.13
CA VAL A 61 -1.34 11.34 2.02
C VAL A 61 -1.92 12.65 2.53
N THR A 62 -1.29 13.74 2.18
CA THR A 62 -1.80 15.08 2.53
C THR A 62 -2.83 15.51 1.49
N ILE A 63 -4.02 15.86 1.94
CA ILE A 63 -5.10 16.37 1.11
C ILE A 63 -5.45 17.79 1.59
N ASP A 64 -5.27 18.77 0.72
CA ASP A 64 -5.57 20.18 1.00
C ASP A 64 -7.08 20.45 0.88
N LYS A 65 -7.87 19.77 1.70
CA LYS A 65 -9.32 19.93 1.81
C LYS A 65 -9.78 19.67 3.25
N PRO A 66 -10.88 20.30 3.69
CA PRO A 66 -11.42 20.04 5.01
C PRO A 66 -11.96 18.60 5.11
N PRO A 67 -11.93 17.98 6.28
CA PRO A 67 -12.44 16.61 6.50
C PRO A 67 -13.89 16.39 6.03
N SER A 68 -14.75 17.41 6.13
CA SER A 68 -16.12 17.35 5.64
C SER A 68 -16.24 17.18 4.12
N ALA A 69 -15.24 17.61 3.35
CA ALA A 69 -15.19 17.41 1.91
C ALA A 69 -14.62 16.03 1.53
N ILE A 70 -13.81 15.43 2.40
CA ILE A 70 -13.16 14.14 2.17
C ILE A 70 -14.06 13.00 2.62
N TRP A 71 -14.72 13.14 3.75
CA TRP A 71 -15.53 12.10 4.38
C TRP A 71 -16.56 11.42 3.44
N PRO A 72 -17.33 12.16 2.62
CA PRO A 72 -18.30 11.53 1.72
C PRO A 72 -17.66 10.55 0.73
N TRP A 73 -16.43 10.81 0.28
CA TRP A 73 -15.68 9.91 -0.60
C TRP A 73 -15.27 8.62 0.11
N ILE A 74 -14.87 8.74 1.37
CA ILE A 74 -14.53 7.58 2.20
C ILE A 74 -15.78 6.77 2.53
N ALA A 75 -16.88 7.43 2.87
CA ALA A 75 -18.14 6.78 3.23
C ALA A 75 -18.77 5.97 2.09
N GLN A 76 -18.56 6.40 0.84
CA GLN A 76 -19.04 5.63 -0.33
C GLN A 76 -18.06 4.53 -0.79
N MET A 77 -16.90 4.35 -0.15
CA MET A 77 -15.97 3.28 -0.49
C MET A 77 -16.61 1.90 -0.31
N GLY A 78 -16.42 1.02 -1.27
CA GLY A 78 -16.90 -0.36 -1.20
C GLY A 78 -17.20 -0.99 -2.55
N LEU A 79 -17.26 -2.32 -2.58
CA LEU A 79 -17.39 -3.13 -3.79
C LEU A 79 -18.63 -2.78 -4.64
N ASN A 80 -19.76 -2.52 -3.98
CA ASN A 80 -21.04 -2.23 -4.64
C ASN A 80 -21.44 -0.74 -4.50
N LYS A 81 -20.48 0.12 -4.22
CA LYS A 81 -20.65 1.55 -4.04
C LYS A 81 -19.70 2.33 -4.95
N GLY A 82 -18.84 3.16 -4.39
CA GLY A 82 -17.87 3.97 -5.12
C GLY A 82 -16.56 3.27 -5.50
N GLY A 83 -16.44 1.96 -5.27
CA GLY A 83 -15.17 1.25 -5.47
C GLY A 83 -14.17 1.48 -4.32
N PHE A 84 -12.92 1.07 -4.51
CA PHE A 84 -11.86 1.21 -3.51
C PHE A 84 -10.84 2.31 -3.85
N TYR A 85 -11.09 3.08 -4.91
CA TYR A 85 -10.18 4.11 -5.43
C TYR A 85 -8.77 3.58 -5.74
N SER A 86 -8.71 2.32 -6.17
CA SER A 86 -7.51 1.56 -6.47
C SER A 86 -7.28 1.41 -7.99
N PHE A 87 -6.33 0.59 -8.38
CA PHE A 87 -6.01 0.33 -9.78
C PHE A 87 -6.98 -0.66 -10.41
N THR A 88 -8.16 -0.17 -10.85
CA THR A 88 -9.24 -0.99 -11.43
C THR A 88 -8.78 -1.88 -12.59
N TRP A 89 -7.83 -1.41 -13.41
CA TRP A 89 -7.29 -2.20 -14.50
C TRP A 89 -6.56 -3.46 -14.02
N LEU A 90 -5.80 -3.34 -12.92
CA LEU A 90 -5.06 -4.46 -12.34
C LEU A 90 -6.01 -5.46 -11.68
N GLU A 91 -6.98 -4.98 -10.93
CA GLU A 91 -7.98 -5.80 -10.25
C GLU A 91 -8.89 -6.52 -11.22
N ASN A 92 -9.25 -5.87 -12.33
CA ASN A 92 -10.11 -6.45 -13.37
C ASN A 92 -9.39 -7.53 -14.19
N ILE A 93 -8.06 -7.54 -14.27
CA ILE A 93 -7.30 -8.68 -14.82
C ILE A 93 -7.60 -9.97 -14.03
N PHE A 94 -7.80 -9.85 -12.71
CA PHE A 94 -8.18 -10.97 -11.84
C PHE A 94 -9.69 -11.23 -11.77
N GLY A 95 -10.49 -10.58 -12.62
CA GLY A 95 -11.93 -10.79 -12.73
C GLY A 95 -12.76 -10.10 -11.65
N CYS A 96 -12.24 -9.15 -10.92
CA CYS A 96 -12.94 -8.47 -9.81
C CYS A 96 -14.10 -7.56 -10.26
N LYS A 97 -14.15 -7.14 -11.53
CA LYS A 97 -15.16 -6.25 -12.12
C LYS A 97 -15.36 -4.95 -11.31
N LEU A 98 -14.27 -4.41 -10.79
CA LEU A 98 -14.29 -3.19 -9.98
C LEU A 98 -14.38 -1.95 -10.87
N HIS A 99 -15.06 -0.94 -10.35
CA HIS A 99 -15.16 0.39 -10.94
C HIS A 99 -15.05 1.45 -9.84
N ASN A 100 -14.18 2.42 -10.01
CA ASN A 100 -14.06 3.53 -9.09
C ASN A 100 -15.01 4.65 -9.50
N ALA A 101 -15.74 5.20 -8.55
CA ALA A 101 -16.60 6.34 -8.78
C ALA A 101 -15.79 7.61 -9.04
N ASP A 102 -16.23 8.40 -10.01
CA ASP A 102 -15.69 9.72 -10.37
C ASP A 102 -16.46 10.88 -9.70
N ARG A 103 -17.56 10.56 -9.04
CA ARG A 103 -18.44 11.52 -8.34
C ARG A 103 -19.06 10.90 -7.09
N LEU A 104 -19.53 11.77 -6.19
CA LEU A 104 -20.34 11.34 -5.05
C LEU A 104 -21.70 10.86 -5.52
N HIS A 105 -22.10 9.68 -5.06
CA HIS A 105 -23.45 9.17 -5.28
C HIS A 105 -24.38 9.79 -4.23
N PRO A 106 -25.59 10.23 -4.60
CA PRO A 106 -26.60 10.59 -3.62
C PRO A 106 -26.96 9.35 -2.80
N GLU A 107 -27.08 9.50 -1.50
CA GLU A 107 -27.56 8.46 -0.58
C GLU A 107 -29.04 8.10 -0.88
#